data_74657ee3043bd042ac7bdba1b513601e
#
_entry.id   74657ee3043bd042ac7bdba1b513601e
#
_cell.length_a   1.000
_cell.length_b   1.000
_cell.length_c   1.000
_cell.angle_alpha   90.00
_cell.angle_beta   90.00
_cell.angle_gamma   90.00
#
_symmetry.space_group_name_H-M   'P 1'
#
loop_
_entity.id
_entity.type
_entity.pdbx_description
1 polymer ?
#
loop_
_entity_poly.entity_id
_entity_poly.type
_entity_poly.pdbx_seq_one_letter_code
_entity_poly.pdbx_strand_id
1 'polypeptide(L)'
;MDLKAIVLDIDGTLLNDQKEISPRTRESLLKAQEAGVKVVLASGRPISAMERFSKELKLDQHHGLLLSYNGACVTDCATNETLFSQSMSDEVGKEILAHLANFEVKPMVAHNDY
;
A
#
# COMPACT_ATOMS: atom_id res chain seq x y z
N MET A 1 -5.37 -22.43 15.00
CA MET A 1 -6.03 -21.29 14.34
C MET A 1 -5.70 -21.35 12.85
N ASP A 2 -6.70 -21.26 12.03
CA ASP A 2 -6.53 -21.30 10.58
C ASP A 2 -6.41 -19.87 10.03
N LEU A 3 -5.19 -19.34 10.06
CA LEU A 3 -4.89 -17.98 9.63
C LEU A 3 -4.91 -17.91 8.10
N LYS A 4 -5.78 -17.05 7.56
CA LYS A 4 -5.94 -16.89 6.10
C LYS A 4 -5.19 -15.69 5.53
N ALA A 5 -5.08 -14.62 6.31
CA ALA A 5 -4.43 -13.39 5.86
C ALA A 5 -3.79 -12.65 7.02
N ILE A 6 -2.74 -11.92 6.70
CA ILE A 6 -2.08 -10.96 7.59
C ILE A 6 -2.14 -9.61 6.89
N VAL A 7 -2.74 -8.61 7.54
CA VAL A 7 -2.80 -7.24 7.03
C VAL A 7 -1.89 -6.37 7.88
N LEU A 8 -0.96 -5.68 7.25
CA LEU A 8 0.08 -4.90 7.92
C LEU A 8 0.09 -3.46 7.42
N ASP A 9 0.17 -2.51 8.34
CA ASP A 9 0.61 -1.16 8.03
C ASP A 9 2.13 -1.16 7.76
N ILE A 10 2.61 -0.20 7.02
CA ILE A 10 4.03 -0.09 6.65
C ILE A 10 4.80 0.68 7.72
N ASP A 11 4.50 1.97 7.86
CA ASP A 11 5.26 2.85 8.75
C ASP A 11 4.93 2.59 10.22
N GLY A 12 5.94 2.24 11.00
CA GLY A 12 5.79 1.92 12.43
C GLY A 12 5.25 0.53 12.74
N THR A 13 4.98 -0.31 11.71
CA THR A 13 4.51 -1.69 11.89
C THR A 13 5.41 -2.67 11.15
N LEU A 14 5.39 -2.67 9.82
CA LEU A 14 6.27 -3.52 9.01
C LEU A 14 7.73 -3.07 9.10
N LEU A 15 7.95 -1.75 9.09
CA LEU A 15 9.29 -1.15 9.12
C LEU A 15 9.77 -0.90 10.54
N ASN A 16 11.07 -1.14 10.77
CA ASN A 16 11.78 -0.77 11.99
C ASN A 16 12.14 0.73 12.01
N ASP A 17 12.85 1.17 13.03
CA ASP A 17 13.27 2.57 13.19
C ASP A 17 14.24 3.05 12.08
N GLN A 18 14.92 2.13 11.42
CA GLN A 18 15.78 2.42 10.27
C GLN A 18 15.02 2.44 8.94
N LYS A 19 13.69 2.34 8.97
CA LYS A 19 12.82 2.28 7.79
C LYS A 19 13.08 1.07 6.88
N GLU A 20 13.43 -0.04 7.49
CA GLU A 20 13.73 -1.31 6.82
C GLU A 20 12.87 -2.44 7.40
N ILE A 21 12.62 -3.46 6.58
CA ILE A 21 12.03 -4.72 7.05
C ILE A 21 13.16 -5.52 7.70
N SER A 22 13.02 -5.86 8.98
CA SER A 22 14.03 -6.67 9.64
C SER A 22 14.13 -8.06 8.99
N PRO A 23 15.31 -8.71 9.02
CA PRO A 23 15.48 -10.06 8.47
C PRO A 23 14.49 -11.07 9.08
N ARG A 24 14.22 -10.97 10.37
CA ARG A 24 13.28 -11.85 11.07
C ARG A 24 11.85 -11.64 10.58
N THR A 25 11.40 -10.40 10.43
CA THR A 25 10.06 -10.07 9.93
C THR A 25 9.91 -10.57 8.50
N ARG A 26 10.88 -10.29 7.63
CA ARG A 26 10.88 -10.74 6.25
C ARG A 26 10.78 -12.26 6.15
N GLU A 27 11.62 -12.99 6.86
CA GLU A 27 11.62 -14.45 6.85
C GLU A 27 10.29 -15.03 7.34
N SER A 28 9.72 -14.47 8.40
CA SER A 28 8.43 -14.90 8.94
C SER A 28 7.29 -14.70 7.94
N LEU A 29 7.26 -13.57 7.25
CA LEU A 29 6.22 -13.27 6.23
C LEU A 29 6.40 -14.13 4.97
N LEU A 30 7.62 -14.41 4.55
CA LEU A 30 7.88 -15.32 3.45
C LEU A 30 7.39 -16.73 3.76
N LYS A 31 7.70 -17.24 4.95
CA LYS A 31 7.23 -18.56 5.41
C LYS A 31 5.70 -18.62 5.52
N ALA A 32 5.06 -17.55 6.00
CA ALA A 32 3.61 -17.49 6.09
C ALA A 32 2.97 -17.60 4.69
N GLN A 33 3.52 -16.91 3.71
CA GLN A 33 3.04 -16.98 2.32
C GLN A 33 3.23 -18.37 1.71
N GLU A 34 4.38 -19.01 1.95
CA GLU A 34 4.63 -20.40 1.52
C GLU A 34 3.63 -21.39 2.14
N ALA A 35 3.14 -21.09 3.34
CA ALA A 35 2.10 -21.88 4.01
C ALA A 35 0.67 -21.52 3.57
N GLY A 36 0.52 -20.65 2.59
CA GLY A 36 -0.78 -20.27 2.02
C GLY A 36 -1.47 -19.09 2.68
N VAL A 37 -0.78 -18.36 3.57
CA VAL A 37 -1.31 -17.14 4.19
C VAL A 37 -1.10 -15.96 3.24
N LYS A 38 -2.17 -15.22 2.95
CA LYS A 38 -2.10 -14.01 2.13
C LYS A 38 -1.55 -12.84 2.93
N VAL A 39 -0.53 -12.16 2.41
CA VAL A 39 0.00 -10.95 3.01
C VAL A 39 -0.54 -9.73 2.28
N VAL A 40 -1.03 -8.77 3.04
CA VAL A 40 -1.62 -7.52 2.56
C VAL A 40 -0.91 -6.36 3.23
N LEU A 41 -0.38 -5.44 2.44
CA LEU A 41 0.18 -4.18 2.95
C LEU A 41 -0.85 -3.06 2.77
N ALA A 42 -1.13 -2.35 3.84
CA ALA A 42 -2.09 -1.25 3.88
C ALA A 42 -1.41 0.03 4.32
N SER A 43 -1.50 1.10 3.53
CA SER A 43 -0.81 2.35 3.81
C SER A 43 -1.53 3.54 3.18
N GLY A 44 -1.27 4.74 3.70
CA GLY A 44 -1.62 6.00 3.04
C GLY A 44 -0.74 6.32 1.83
N ARG A 45 0.32 5.56 1.62
CA ARG A 45 1.25 5.77 0.51
C ARG A 45 0.61 5.52 -0.86
N PRO A 46 1.10 6.16 -1.94
CA PRO A 46 0.78 5.73 -3.30
C PRO A 46 1.40 4.36 -3.60
N ILE A 47 0.89 3.69 -4.63
CA ILE A 47 1.34 2.34 -5.02
C ILE A 47 2.85 2.32 -5.27
N SER A 48 3.39 3.29 -5.99
CA SER A 48 4.82 3.41 -6.32
C SER A 48 5.72 3.41 -5.08
N ALA A 49 5.27 4.01 -3.99
CA ALA A 49 6.03 4.04 -2.73
C ALA A 49 5.91 2.74 -1.90
N MET A 50 5.08 1.80 -2.33
CA MET A 50 4.89 0.50 -1.68
C MET A 50 5.57 -0.65 -2.44
N GLU A 51 5.89 -0.47 -3.71
CA GLU A 51 6.40 -1.52 -4.60
C GLU A 51 7.68 -2.18 -4.10
N ARG A 52 8.61 -1.41 -3.53
CA ARG A 52 9.87 -1.98 -3.04
C ARG A 52 9.64 -3.02 -1.94
N PHE A 53 8.67 -2.78 -1.06
CA PHE A 53 8.32 -3.71 0.02
C PHE A 53 7.58 -4.92 -0.51
N SER A 54 6.72 -4.72 -1.48
CA SER A 54 6.03 -5.79 -2.20
C SER A 54 7.04 -6.75 -2.85
N LYS A 55 8.04 -6.23 -3.51
CA LYS A 55 9.11 -7.02 -4.13
C LYS A 55 9.98 -7.74 -3.10
N GLU A 56 10.37 -7.05 -2.04
CA GLU A 56 11.19 -7.62 -0.96
C GLU A 56 10.48 -8.80 -0.28
N LEU A 57 9.17 -8.71 -0.09
CA LEU A 57 8.34 -9.77 0.48
C LEU A 57 7.82 -10.78 -0.55
N LYS A 58 8.17 -10.63 -1.83
CA LYS A 58 7.73 -11.51 -2.92
C LYS A 58 6.20 -11.65 -3.01
N LEU A 59 5.48 -10.55 -2.78
CA LEU A 59 4.01 -10.55 -2.84
C LEU A 59 3.49 -10.90 -4.23
N ASP A 60 4.26 -10.60 -5.27
CA ASP A 60 3.97 -10.95 -6.67
C ASP A 60 3.91 -12.46 -6.92
N GLN A 61 4.63 -13.26 -6.12
CA GLN A 61 4.66 -14.73 -6.24
C GLN A 61 3.52 -15.41 -5.50
N HIS A 62 2.80 -14.71 -4.62
CA HIS A 62 1.80 -15.28 -3.73
C HIS A 62 0.46 -14.53 -3.78
N HIS A 63 0.19 -13.74 -4.81
CA HIS A 63 -1.01 -12.91 -4.91
C HIS A 63 -1.27 -12.05 -3.67
N GLY A 64 -0.20 -11.50 -3.09
CA GLY A 64 -0.32 -10.50 -2.04
C GLY A 64 -1.00 -9.23 -2.57
N LEU A 65 -1.57 -8.46 -1.67
CA LEU A 65 -2.32 -7.25 -2.04
C LEU A 65 -1.65 -5.99 -1.48
N LEU A 66 -1.79 -4.90 -2.24
CA LEU A 66 -1.47 -3.55 -1.77
C LEU A 66 -2.77 -2.76 -1.64
N LEU A 67 -3.04 -2.25 -0.43
CA LEU A 67 -4.05 -1.25 -0.17
C LEU A 67 -3.35 0.10 -0.07
N SER A 68 -3.44 0.88 -1.13
CA SER A 68 -2.80 2.19 -1.24
C SER A 68 -3.81 3.32 -1.02
N TYR A 69 -3.31 4.54 -0.82
CA TYR A 69 -4.14 5.74 -0.63
C TYR A 69 -5.19 5.57 0.47
N ASN A 70 -4.78 5.01 1.63
CA ASN A 70 -5.69 4.72 2.76
C ASN A 70 -6.87 3.79 2.40
N GLY A 71 -6.64 2.82 1.52
CA GLY A 71 -7.65 1.85 1.09
C GLY A 71 -8.47 2.27 -0.13
N ALA A 72 -8.18 3.42 -0.72
CA ALA A 72 -8.89 3.87 -1.93
C ALA A 72 -8.57 3.03 -3.17
N CYS A 73 -7.48 2.28 -3.14
CA CYS A 73 -7.08 1.39 -4.23
C CYS A 73 -6.56 0.06 -3.69
N VAL A 74 -7.01 -1.04 -4.26
CA VAL A 74 -6.54 -2.39 -3.94
C VAL A 74 -5.97 -3.02 -5.20
N THR A 75 -4.72 -3.43 -5.15
CA THR A 75 -3.99 -4.00 -6.29
C THR A 75 -3.47 -5.39 -5.96
N ASP A 76 -3.68 -6.35 -6.87
CA ASP A 76 -3.04 -7.67 -6.80
C ASP A 76 -1.60 -7.55 -7.29
N CYS A 77 -0.63 -7.94 -6.47
CA CYS A 77 0.79 -7.82 -6.80
C CYS A 77 1.25 -8.78 -7.89
N ALA A 78 0.57 -9.92 -8.08
CA ALA A 78 0.94 -10.91 -9.07
C ALA A 78 0.51 -10.49 -10.50
N THR A 79 -0.66 -9.89 -10.61
CA THR A 79 -1.27 -9.52 -11.90
C THR A 79 -1.18 -8.03 -12.21
N ASN A 80 -0.90 -7.20 -11.21
CA ASN A 80 -1.03 -5.74 -11.24
C ASN A 80 -2.45 -5.25 -11.52
N GLU A 81 -3.43 -6.14 -11.35
CA GLU A 81 -4.84 -5.81 -11.53
C GLU A 81 -5.35 -4.97 -10.37
N THR A 82 -6.07 -3.90 -10.69
CA THR A 82 -6.80 -3.11 -9.70
C THR A 82 -8.12 -3.82 -9.39
N LEU A 83 -8.20 -4.40 -8.18
CA LEU A 83 -9.36 -5.14 -7.71
C LEU A 83 -10.47 -4.22 -7.20
N PHE A 84 -10.09 -3.06 -6.68
CA PHE A 84 -11.00 -2.06 -6.13
C PHE A 84 -10.37 -0.68 -6.29
N SER A 85 -11.20 0.30 -6.65
CA SER A 85 -10.81 1.70 -6.70
C SER A 85 -11.98 2.60 -6.34
N GLN A 86 -11.74 3.52 -5.41
CA GLN A 86 -12.70 4.52 -4.98
C GLN A 86 -11.99 5.88 -4.92
N SER A 87 -12.01 6.59 -6.02
CA SER A 87 -11.46 7.94 -6.11
C SER A 87 -12.55 9.00 -5.97
N MET A 88 -12.16 10.21 -5.60
CA MET A 88 -13.07 11.34 -5.68
C MET A 88 -13.29 11.76 -7.14
N SER A 89 -14.41 12.41 -7.43
CA SER A 89 -14.67 12.94 -8.76
C SER A 89 -13.75 14.14 -9.07
N ASP A 90 -13.50 14.39 -10.34
CA ASP A 90 -12.73 15.55 -10.79
C ASP A 90 -13.34 16.86 -10.31
N GLU A 91 -14.66 16.96 -10.25
CA GLU A 91 -15.36 18.13 -9.75
C GLU A 91 -15.03 18.42 -8.29
N VAL A 92 -15.14 17.40 -7.44
CA VAL A 92 -14.80 17.50 -6.01
C VAL A 92 -13.31 17.83 -5.84
N GLY A 93 -12.44 17.20 -6.59
CA GLY A 93 -11.00 17.47 -6.58
C GLY A 93 -10.68 18.94 -6.91
N LYS A 94 -11.32 19.48 -7.94
CA LYS A 94 -11.17 20.89 -8.33
C LYS A 94 -11.69 21.85 -7.26
N GLU A 95 -12.81 21.55 -6.63
CA GLU A 95 -13.36 22.34 -5.53
C GLU A 95 -12.42 22.37 -4.33
N ILE A 96 -11.82 21.23 -3.98
CA ILE A 96 -10.84 21.13 -2.89
C ILE A 96 -9.60 21.97 -3.21
N LEU A 97 -9.06 21.86 -4.42
CA LEU A 97 -7.90 22.66 -4.84
C LEU A 97 -8.19 24.15 -4.83
N ALA A 98 -9.37 24.56 -5.30
CA ALA A 98 -9.81 25.96 -5.25
C ALA A 98 -9.93 26.46 -3.80
N HIS A 99 -10.45 25.65 -2.90
CA HIS A 99 -10.55 25.98 -1.48
C HIS A 99 -9.16 26.12 -0.84
N LEU A 100 -8.24 25.20 -1.11
CA LEU A 100 -6.87 25.21 -0.59
C LEU A 100 -6.07 26.44 -1.05
N ALA A 101 -6.43 27.05 -2.18
CA ALA A 101 -5.79 28.27 -2.67
C ALA A 101 -5.98 29.46 -1.72
N ASN A 102 -6.95 29.41 -0.80
CA ASN A 102 -7.17 30.44 0.22
C ASN A 102 -6.19 30.34 1.40
N PHE A 103 -5.36 29.33 1.46
CA PHE A 103 -4.42 29.06 2.55
C PHE A 103 -2.98 29.03 2.05
N GLU A 104 -2.03 29.36 2.91
CA GLU A 104 -0.60 29.21 2.60
C GLU A 104 -0.15 27.76 2.73
N VAL A 105 -0.61 26.91 1.81
CA VAL A 105 -0.29 25.47 1.76
C VAL A 105 0.16 25.07 0.36
N LYS A 106 0.87 23.96 0.26
CA LYS A 106 1.23 23.34 -1.01
C LYS A 106 0.37 22.09 -1.20
N PRO A 107 -0.73 22.15 -1.95
CA PRO A 107 -1.52 20.97 -2.24
C PRO A 107 -0.72 20.03 -3.15
N MET A 108 -0.84 18.73 -2.89
CA MET A 108 -0.25 17.68 -3.72
C MET A 108 -1.35 16.78 -4.24
N VAL A 109 -1.28 16.48 -5.52
CA VAL A 109 -2.19 15.54 -6.18
C VAL A 109 -1.37 14.35 -6.68
N ALA A 110 -1.76 13.16 -6.29
CA ALA A 110 -1.11 11.95 -6.80
C ALA A 110 -1.49 11.74 -8.27
N HIS A 111 -0.49 11.63 -9.13
CA HIS A 111 -0.66 11.31 -10.54
C HIS A 111 0.51 10.43 -10.97
N ASN A 112 0.29 9.12 -11.07
CA ASN A 112 1.32 8.11 -11.29
C ASN A 112 2.36 8.12 -10.16
N ASP A 113 3.41 8.90 -10.32
CA ASP A 113 4.36 9.26 -9.28
C ASP A 113 4.21 10.75 -8.96
N TYR A 114 4.44 11.16 -7.73
CA TYR A 114 4.34 12.57 -7.35
C TYR A 114 5.21 13.48 -8.19
#